data_40d4ea0bca351214583c7bddfcf0da48
#
_entry.id   40d4ea0bca351214583c7bddfcf0da48
#
_cell.length_a   1.000
_cell.length_b   1.000
_cell.length_c   1.000
_cell.angle_alpha   90.00
_cell.angle_beta   90.00
_cell.angle_gamma   90.00
#
_symmetry.space_group_name_H-M   'P 1'
#
loop_
_entity.id
_entity.type
_entity.pdbx_description
1 polymer ?
#
loop_
_entity_poly.entity_id
_entity_poly.type
_entity_poly.pdbx_seq_one_letter_code
_entity_poly.pdbx_strand_id
1 'polypeptide(L)'
;FSRRRLEIELEKFGGRKVGTPQRIKTKYPGVFYRLVKRLGKANADEQVFYIVFKKDGKVIEEKVGRQYADAMTAAKASGIRAERIEGKRLSRKELRQQQETEKKAKAACMPIEQLWRLYQEALPNRNWQTDISLYKLYLEKDFAQKLPKEILTLEVDAVSQRMNKANKSPQTIKHAIGLLRRIIRFGVKKGLCPTIDSSKLYFEMPVVDNEKTECLTQDQLKKYLEALDKEADQNAAAFLRLALATGMRKGALMALRWDDIDFERGFITLRGDAAKKGKTERIPLTPATKIIFERIQRTVSPYVFPGRDGGQRKFFSRTARRVRDAAGLPPNFRPLHGLRHAYASFLASSGKVDLYTLQKLLTHSSPQMTQRYAHLADEAMQRAASIAD
;
A
#
# COMPACT_ATOMS: atom_id res chain seq x y z
N PHE A 1 -30.56 -4.47 -46.04
CA PHE A 1 -29.78 -5.07 -47.12
C PHE A 1 -28.62 -5.81 -46.46
N SER A 2 -28.46 -7.11 -46.33
CA SER A 2 -28.54 -8.18 -47.22
C SER A 2 -28.02 -9.46 -46.51
N ARG A 3 -28.82 -10.11 -45.68
CA ARG A 3 -28.58 -11.51 -45.26
C ARG A 3 -29.17 -12.52 -46.23
N ARG A 4 -30.17 -12.13 -47.02
CA ARG A 4 -30.85 -13.01 -48.00
C ARG A 4 -30.11 -13.23 -49.32
N ARG A 5 -29.09 -12.46 -49.63
CA ARG A 5 -28.29 -12.64 -50.88
C ARG A 5 -27.12 -13.62 -50.73
N LEU A 6 -26.67 -13.88 -49.52
CA LEU A 6 -25.61 -14.85 -49.23
C LEU A 6 -26.12 -16.30 -49.11
N GLU A 7 -27.43 -16.49 -48.86
CA GLU A 7 -28.02 -17.82 -48.79
C GLU A 7 -28.33 -18.40 -50.15
N ILE A 8 -28.56 -17.58 -51.20
CA ILE A 8 -28.91 -18.01 -52.55
C ILE A 8 -27.67 -18.40 -53.38
N GLU A 9 -26.47 -17.92 -53.06
CA GLU A 9 -25.24 -18.32 -53.73
C GLU A 9 -24.60 -19.60 -53.17
N LEU A 10 -24.96 -20.04 -51.98
CA LEU A 10 -24.47 -21.28 -51.38
C LEU A 10 -25.24 -22.53 -51.80
N GLU A 11 -26.40 -22.39 -52.44
CA GLU A 11 -27.17 -23.55 -52.97
C GLU A 11 -26.70 -24.06 -54.36
N LYS A 12 -25.79 -23.33 -55.02
CA LYS A 12 -25.31 -23.71 -56.36
C LYS A 12 -24.01 -24.54 -56.38
N PHE A 13 -23.35 -24.71 -55.25
CA PHE A 13 -22.26 -25.67 -55.14
C PHE A 13 -22.75 -26.92 -54.41
N GLY A 14 -23.09 -27.94 -55.17
CA GLY A 14 -23.52 -29.26 -54.71
C GLY A 14 -22.48 -29.89 -53.75
N GLY A 15 -22.40 -29.40 -52.51
CA GLY A 15 -21.66 -30.01 -51.43
C GLY A 15 -22.38 -31.29 -50.99
N ARG A 16 -21.92 -32.46 -51.46
CA ARG A 16 -22.31 -33.77 -50.89
C ARG A 16 -22.27 -33.64 -49.37
N LYS A 17 -23.41 -33.79 -48.69
CA LYS A 17 -23.47 -34.03 -47.24
C LYS A 17 -22.63 -35.26 -46.98
N VAL A 18 -21.39 -35.09 -46.57
CA VAL A 18 -20.55 -36.18 -46.09
C VAL A 18 -21.24 -36.72 -44.84
N GLY A 19 -21.90 -37.85 -44.97
CA GLY A 19 -22.56 -38.52 -43.85
C GLY A 19 -21.57 -38.69 -42.70
N THR A 20 -22.03 -38.47 -41.48
CA THR A 20 -21.19 -38.64 -40.29
C THR A 20 -20.62 -40.06 -40.32
N PRO A 21 -19.27 -40.24 -40.28
CA PRO A 21 -18.66 -41.59 -40.37
C PRO A 21 -19.26 -42.54 -39.32
N GLN A 22 -19.60 -43.74 -39.75
CA GLN A 22 -20.27 -44.75 -38.93
C GLN A 22 -19.42 -45.10 -37.70
N ARG A 23 -20.07 -45.26 -36.55
CA ARG A 23 -19.42 -45.73 -35.30
C ARG A 23 -19.16 -47.23 -35.40
N ILE A 24 -17.91 -47.64 -35.24
CA ILE A 24 -17.51 -49.02 -35.16
C ILE A 24 -17.10 -49.32 -33.72
N LYS A 25 -17.81 -50.29 -33.09
CA LYS A 25 -17.53 -50.69 -31.71
C LYS A 25 -16.21 -51.46 -31.62
N THR A 26 -15.51 -51.30 -30.53
CA THR A 26 -14.32 -52.09 -30.18
C THR A 26 -14.68 -53.15 -29.13
N LYS A 27 -13.75 -54.03 -28.82
CA LYS A 27 -13.92 -55.01 -27.71
C LYS A 27 -13.96 -54.36 -26.32
N TYR A 28 -13.64 -53.07 -26.22
CA TYR A 28 -13.63 -52.33 -24.94
C TYR A 28 -14.94 -51.55 -24.78
N PRO A 29 -15.69 -51.75 -23.68
CA PRO A 29 -16.95 -51.07 -23.41
C PRO A 29 -16.76 -49.53 -23.41
N GLY A 30 -17.62 -48.81 -24.15
CA GLY A 30 -17.57 -47.35 -24.22
C GLY A 30 -16.41 -46.77 -25.06
N VAL A 31 -15.72 -47.61 -25.83
CA VAL A 31 -14.70 -47.20 -26.79
C VAL A 31 -15.16 -47.61 -28.19
N PHE A 32 -15.13 -46.68 -29.14
CA PHE A 32 -15.43 -46.92 -30.55
C PHE A 32 -14.48 -46.10 -31.44
N TYR A 33 -14.42 -46.42 -32.69
CA TYR A 33 -13.68 -45.63 -33.67
C TYR A 33 -14.54 -45.28 -34.88
N ARG A 34 -14.09 -44.30 -35.64
CA ARG A 34 -14.61 -43.92 -36.95
C ARG A 34 -13.46 -43.98 -37.95
N LEU A 35 -13.75 -44.45 -39.15
CA LEU A 35 -12.79 -44.43 -40.28
C LEU A 35 -12.82 -43.06 -40.92
N VAL A 36 -11.67 -42.43 -41.05
CA VAL A 36 -11.48 -41.13 -41.70
C VAL A 36 -10.25 -41.18 -42.60
N LYS A 37 -10.16 -40.28 -43.57
CA LYS A 37 -8.95 -40.16 -44.40
C LYS A 37 -7.72 -39.85 -43.55
N ARG A 38 -6.64 -40.58 -43.83
CA ARG A 38 -5.36 -40.41 -43.13
C ARG A 38 -4.75 -39.05 -43.45
N LEU A 39 -4.24 -38.35 -42.45
CA LEU A 39 -3.54 -37.10 -42.65
C LEU A 39 -2.29 -37.29 -43.52
N GLY A 40 -2.18 -36.54 -44.61
CA GLY A 40 -1.05 -36.60 -45.53
C GLY A 40 -1.10 -37.75 -46.54
N LYS A 41 -2.16 -38.60 -46.56
CA LYS A 41 -2.34 -39.71 -47.57
C LYS A 41 -3.81 -39.80 -47.98
N ALA A 42 -4.14 -39.26 -49.17
CA ALA A 42 -5.52 -39.14 -49.65
C ALA A 42 -6.26 -40.50 -49.86
N ASN A 43 -5.53 -41.56 -50.18
CA ASN A 43 -6.11 -42.86 -50.52
C ASN A 43 -6.03 -43.91 -49.40
N ALA A 44 -5.70 -43.51 -48.17
CA ALA A 44 -5.64 -44.40 -47.02
C ALA A 44 -6.60 -43.94 -45.91
N ASP A 45 -7.31 -44.89 -45.34
CA ASP A 45 -8.16 -44.61 -44.18
C ASP A 45 -7.41 -44.92 -42.88
N GLU A 46 -7.76 -44.21 -41.84
CA GLU A 46 -7.25 -44.44 -40.48
C GLU A 46 -8.36 -44.43 -39.44
N GLN A 47 -8.13 -45.12 -38.34
CA GLN A 47 -9.06 -45.14 -37.19
C GLN A 47 -8.86 -43.91 -36.33
N VAL A 48 -9.97 -43.23 -36.00
CA VAL A 48 -10.01 -42.19 -34.97
C VAL A 48 -10.84 -42.69 -33.81
N PHE A 49 -10.20 -42.79 -32.67
CA PHE A 49 -10.80 -43.38 -31.49
C PHE A 49 -11.55 -42.32 -30.64
N TYR A 50 -12.70 -42.77 -30.11
CA TYR A 50 -13.59 -42.02 -29.27
C TYR A 50 -13.92 -42.83 -28.02
N ILE A 51 -14.13 -42.14 -26.89
CA ILE A 51 -14.60 -42.73 -25.64
C ILE A 51 -15.96 -42.14 -25.27
N VAL A 52 -16.79 -42.94 -24.63
CA VAL A 52 -18.06 -42.51 -24.02
C VAL A 52 -18.04 -42.87 -22.57
N PHE A 53 -18.33 -41.89 -21.72
CA PHE A 53 -18.41 -42.05 -20.25
C PHE A 53 -19.48 -41.14 -19.68
N LYS A 54 -19.95 -41.48 -18.47
CA LYS A 54 -20.92 -40.69 -17.74
C LYS A 54 -20.19 -39.89 -16.65
N LYS A 55 -20.41 -38.57 -16.58
CA LYS A 55 -19.90 -37.72 -15.55
C LYS A 55 -20.98 -36.69 -15.17
N ASP A 56 -21.23 -36.49 -13.88
CA ASP A 56 -22.23 -35.56 -13.34
C ASP A 56 -23.62 -35.72 -13.99
N GLY A 57 -24.04 -36.97 -14.14
CA GLY A 57 -25.33 -37.34 -14.76
C GLY A 57 -25.39 -37.25 -16.30
N LYS A 58 -24.40 -36.69 -16.97
CA LYS A 58 -24.36 -36.48 -18.43
C LYS A 58 -23.48 -37.50 -19.11
N VAL A 59 -23.91 -37.93 -20.29
CA VAL A 59 -23.12 -38.78 -21.15
C VAL A 59 -22.21 -37.90 -22.00
N ILE A 60 -20.90 -38.13 -21.95
CA ILE A 60 -19.87 -37.39 -22.67
C ILE A 60 -19.23 -38.31 -23.73
N GLU A 61 -19.22 -37.85 -24.99
CA GLU A 61 -18.43 -38.44 -26.04
C GLU A 61 -17.19 -37.58 -26.31
N GLU A 62 -16.00 -38.17 -26.26
CA GLU A 62 -14.73 -37.43 -26.43
C GLU A 62 -13.84 -38.17 -27.45
N LYS A 63 -13.29 -37.41 -28.41
CA LYS A 63 -12.24 -37.90 -29.31
C LYS A 63 -10.93 -37.99 -28.55
N VAL A 64 -10.29 -39.16 -28.52
CA VAL A 64 -9.04 -39.36 -27.77
C VAL A 64 -7.79 -39.39 -28.65
N GLY A 65 -7.89 -39.79 -29.92
CA GLY A 65 -6.73 -39.72 -30.80
C GLY A 65 -6.92 -40.47 -32.12
N ARG A 66 -5.93 -40.29 -32.99
CA ARG A 66 -5.82 -40.98 -34.32
C ARG A 66 -4.86 -42.14 -34.22
N GLN A 67 -5.10 -43.17 -35.03
CA GLN A 67 -4.31 -44.40 -35.06
C GLN A 67 -2.83 -44.12 -35.34
N TYR A 68 -2.52 -43.33 -36.35
CA TYR A 68 -1.14 -43.08 -36.75
C TYR A 68 -0.56 -41.81 -36.14
N ALA A 69 -1.25 -40.66 -36.18
CA ALA A 69 -0.75 -39.41 -35.71
C ALA A 69 -0.52 -39.41 -34.21
N ASP A 70 -1.39 -40.07 -33.44
CA ASP A 70 -1.32 -40.09 -31.95
C ASP A 70 -0.92 -41.50 -31.44
N ALA A 71 -0.52 -42.42 -32.32
CA ALA A 71 -0.25 -43.84 -32.02
C ALA A 71 -1.31 -44.44 -31.09
N MET A 72 -2.61 -44.12 -31.38
CA MET A 72 -3.74 -44.49 -30.55
C MET A 72 -4.23 -45.90 -30.89
N THR A 73 -4.53 -46.69 -29.89
CA THR A 73 -5.14 -48.01 -29.98
C THR A 73 -6.39 -48.08 -29.13
N ALA A 74 -7.24 -49.07 -29.38
CA ALA A 74 -8.45 -49.31 -28.57
C ALA A 74 -8.13 -49.54 -27.09
N ALA A 75 -7.02 -50.19 -26.76
CA ALA A 75 -6.56 -50.44 -25.42
C ALA A 75 -6.16 -49.12 -24.70
N LYS A 76 -5.35 -48.28 -25.39
CA LYS A 76 -4.97 -46.95 -24.88
C LYS A 76 -6.19 -46.06 -24.67
N ALA A 77 -7.15 -46.09 -25.61
CA ALA A 77 -8.40 -45.35 -25.49
C ALA A 77 -9.23 -45.80 -24.27
N SER A 78 -9.24 -47.09 -23.97
CA SER A 78 -9.89 -47.65 -22.78
C SER A 78 -9.21 -47.19 -21.49
N GLY A 79 -7.89 -47.15 -21.44
CA GLY A 79 -7.13 -46.60 -20.32
C GLY A 79 -7.47 -45.12 -20.06
N ILE A 80 -7.49 -44.29 -21.13
CA ILE A 80 -7.90 -42.88 -21.02
C ILE A 80 -9.34 -42.75 -20.51
N ARG A 81 -10.25 -43.63 -20.93
CA ARG A 81 -11.63 -43.64 -20.44
C ARG A 81 -11.69 -43.94 -18.95
N ALA A 82 -10.91 -44.90 -18.44
CA ALA A 82 -10.81 -45.20 -17.02
C ALA A 82 -10.31 -43.98 -16.22
N GLU A 83 -9.22 -43.34 -16.69
CA GLU A 83 -8.69 -42.12 -16.06
C GLU A 83 -9.70 -40.96 -16.02
N ARG A 84 -10.59 -40.84 -17.02
CA ARG A 84 -11.67 -39.85 -17.06
C ARG A 84 -12.76 -40.15 -16.01
N ILE A 85 -13.12 -41.41 -15.87
CA ILE A 85 -14.13 -41.86 -14.88
C ILE A 85 -13.59 -41.70 -13.46
N GLU A 86 -12.33 -42.03 -13.23
CA GLU A 86 -11.66 -41.89 -11.93
C GLU A 86 -11.29 -40.44 -11.56
N GLY A 87 -11.48 -39.49 -12.49
CA GLY A 87 -11.14 -38.08 -12.24
C GLY A 87 -9.63 -37.75 -12.27
N LYS A 88 -8.77 -38.74 -12.56
CA LYS A 88 -7.31 -38.55 -12.64
C LYS A 88 -6.85 -37.68 -13.80
N ARG A 89 -7.69 -37.52 -14.80
CA ARG A 89 -7.37 -36.73 -15.99
C ARG A 89 -8.58 -35.91 -16.44
N LEU A 90 -8.39 -34.60 -16.61
CA LEU A 90 -9.44 -33.68 -17.03
C LEU A 90 -9.86 -33.91 -18.50
N SER A 91 -11.15 -33.81 -18.81
CA SER A 91 -11.66 -33.86 -20.17
C SER A 91 -11.12 -32.69 -21.02
N ARG A 92 -11.11 -32.81 -22.34
CA ARG A 92 -10.69 -31.71 -23.24
C ARG A 92 -11.52 -30.46 -23.06
N LYS A 93 -12.80 -30.60 -22.70
CA LYS A 93 -13.68 -29.46 -22.40
C LYS A 93 -13.27 -28.76 -21.14
N GLU A 94 -12.98 -29.50 -20.08
CA GLU A 94 -12.51 -28.95 -18.81
C GLU A 94 -11.14 -28.27 -18.96
N LEU A 95 -10.20 -28.88 -19.69
CA LEU A 95 -8.90 -28.26 -20.00
C LEU A 95 -9.05 -26.95 -20.78
N ARG A 96 -9.96 -26.90 -21.77
CA ARG A 96 -10.24 -25.66 -22.50
C ARG A 96 -10.87 -24.60 -21.61
N GLN A 97 -11.82 -24.96 -20.78
CA GLN A 97 -12.42 -24.03 -19.82
C GLN A 97 -11.38 -23.52 -18.82
N GLN A 98 -10.51 -24.38 -18.33
CA GLN A 98 -9.41 -23.98 -17.46
C GLN A 98 -8.46 -23.02 -18.17
N GLN A 99 -8.06 -23.32 -19.40
CA GLN A 99 -7.21 -22.44 -20.23
C GLN A 99 -7.90 -21.11 -20.56
N GLU A 100 -9.21 -21.10 -20.81
CA GLU A 100 -9.97 -19.87 -21.05
C GLU A 100 -10.12 -19.03 -19.77
N THR A 101 -10.36 -19.66 -18.61
CA THR A 101 -10.39 -18.98 -17.33
C THR A 101 -9.02 -18.41 -16.94
N GLU A 102 -7.95 -19.15 -17.19
CA GLU A 102 -6.58 -18.68 -17.02
C GLU A 102 -6.23 -17.52 -17.96
N LYS A 103 -6.64 -17.60 -19.24
CA LYS A 103 -6.47 -16.50 -20.21
C LYS A 103 -7.25 -15.25 -19.79
N LYS A 104 -8.51 -15.39 -19.35
CA LYS A 104 -9.32 -14.28 -18.84
C LYS A 104 -8.71 -13.67 -17.57
N ALA A 105 -8.22 -14.50 -16.65
CA ALA A 105 -7.52 -14.06 -15.45
C ALA A 105 -6.17 -13.38 -15.78
N LYS A 106 -5.49 -13.82 -16.84
CA LYS A 106 -4.27 -13.16 -17.35
C LYS A 106 -4.58 -11.81 -18.00
N ALA A 107 -5.63 -11.72 -18.79
CA ALA A 107 -6.07 -10.50 -19.46
C ALA A 107 -6.61 -9.44 -18.47
N ALA A 108 -7.13 -9.86 -17.32
CA ALA A 108 -7.62 -8.97 -16.27
C ALA A 108 -6.52 -8.45 -15.34
N CYS A 109 -5.26 -8.89 -15.47
CA CYS A 109 -4.18 -8.48 -14.59
C CYS A 109 -3.37 -7.33 -15.18
N MET A 110 -3.33 -6.22 -14.46
CA MET A 110 -2.58 -5.03 -14.86
C MET A 110 -1.14 -5.05 -14.32
N PRO A 111 -0.15 -4.52 -15.06
CA PRO A 111 1.22 -4.36 -14.57
C PRO A 111 1.28 -3.33 -13.43
N ILE A 112 2.34 -3.41 -12.63
CA ILE A 112 2.55 -2.55 -11.45
C ILE A 112 2.49 -1.07 -11.79
N GLU A 113 3.02 -0.65 -12.93
CA GLU A 113 2.98 0.76 -13.35
C GLU A 113 1.54 1.27 -13.54
N GLN A 114 0.68 0.49 -14.18
CA GLN A 114 -0.71 0.86 -14.37
C GLN A 114 -1.47 0.86 -13.03
N LEU A 115 -1.24 -0.14 -12.18
CA LEU A 115 -1.80 -0.16 -10.83
C LEU A 115 -1.34 1.03 -9.98
N TRP A 116 -0.08 1.44 -10.12
CA TRP A 116 0.49 2.61 -9.45
C TRP A 116 -0.22 3.90 -9.86
N ARG A 117 -0.43 4.12 -11.17
CA ARG A 117 -1.17 5.29 -11.69
C ARG A 117 -2.60 5.33 -11.15
N LEU A 118 -3.34 4.22 -11.26
CA LEU A 118 -4.72 4.12 -10.75
C LEU A 118 -4.78 4.29 -9.22
N TYR A 119 -3.76 3.83 -8.49
CA TYR A 119 -3.68 4.02 -7.05
C TYR A 119 -3.51 5.50 -6.67
N GLN A 120 -2.74 6.26 -7.45
CA GLN A 120 -2.59 7.71 -7.26
C GLN A 120 -3.91 8.45 -7.58
N GLU A 121 -4.55 8.12 -8.68
CA GLU A 121 -5.84 8.72 -9.10
C GLU A 121 -6.96 8.45 -8.09
N ALA A 122 -6.98 7.27 -7.48
CA ALA A 122 -7.97 6.91 -6.47
C ALA A 122 -7.87 7.70 -5.16
N LEU A 123 -6.77 8.41 -4.92
CA LEU A 123 -6.50 9.17 -3.70
C LEU A 123 -5.94 10.58 -4.02
N PRO A 124 -6.71 11.46 -4.67
CA PRO A 124 -6.21 12.72 -5.22
C PRO A 124 -5.70 13.68 -4.14
N ASN A 125 -6.24 13.64 -2.93
CA ASN A 125 -5.86 14.53 -1.83
C ASN A 125 -4.63 14.06 -1.03
N ARG A 126 -4.00 12.94 -1.43
CA ARG A 126 -2.82 12.42 -0.75
C ARG A 126 -1.55 13.12 -1.25
N ASN A 127 -0.66 13.46 -0.33
CA ASN A 127 0.69 13.89 -0.71
C ASN A 127 1.52 12.66 -1.17
N TRP A 128 1.79 12.60 -2.46
CA TRP A 128 2.48 11.49 -3.12
C TRP A 128 3.99 11.68 -3.26
N GLN A 129 4.54 12.83 -2.91
CA GLN A 129 5.92 13.21 -3.22
C GLN A 129 6.96 12.17 -2.73
N THR A 130 6.80 11.70 -1.51
CA THR A 130 7.68 10.65 -0.96
C THR A 130 7.47 9.31 -1.66
N ASP A 131 6.21 8.89 -1.89
CA ASP A 131 5.90 7.61 -2.54
C ASP A 131 6.35 7.62 -4.01
N ILE A 132 6.22 8.75 -4.73
CA ILE A 132 6.74 8.94 -6.10
C ILE A 132 8.27 8.77 -6.12
N SER A 133 8.97 9.41 -5.19
CA SER A 133 10.43 9.29 -5.09
C SER A 133 10.85 7.84 -4.81
N LEU A 134 10.18 7.15 -3.89
CA LEU A 134 10.45 5.75 -3.57
C LEU A 134 10.17 4.83 -4.77
N TYR A 135 9.05 5.06 -5.48
CA TYR A 135 8.71 4.28 -6.65
C TYR A 135 9.79 4.40 -7.73
N LYS A 136 10.10 5.62 -8.13
CA LYS A 136 11.08 5.90 -9.20
C LYS A 136 12.48 5.39 -8.87
N LEU A 137 12.94 5.58 -7.63
CA LEU A 137 14.32 5.23 -7.26
C LEU A 137 14.52 3.73 -7.02
N TYR A 138 13.51 3.01 -6.52
CA TYR A 138 13.72 1.66 -6.00
C TYR A 138 12.83 0.59 -6.61
N LEU A 139 11.67 0.92 -7.19
CA LEU A 139 10.68 -0.06 -7.61
C LEU A 139 10.46 -0.08 -9.14
N GLU A 140 10.48 1.06 -9.78
CA GLU A 140 10.10 1.22 -11.19
C GLU A 140 10.91 0.32 -12.12
N LYS A 141 12.24 0.32 -11.96
CA LYS A 141 13.16 -0.47 -12.80
C LYS A 141 12.87 -1.97 -12.75
N ASP A 142 12.54 -2.49 -11.58
CA ASP A 142 12.45 -3.93 -11.37
C ASP A 142 11.02 -4.45 -11.54
N PHE A 143 9.99 -3.61 -11.31
CA PHE A 143 8.61 -4.06 -11.19
C PHE A 143 7.62 -3.37 -12.12
N ALA A 144 7.91 -2.23 -12.73
CA ALA A 144 6.93 -1.44 -13.47
C ALA A 144 6.14 -2.27 -14.49
N GLN A 145 6.83 -3.08 -15.28
CA GLN A 145 6.26 -3.89 -16.36
C GLN A 145 5.76 -5.27 -15.91
N LYS A 146 6.03 -5.66 -14.66
CA LYS A 146 5.63 -6.97 -14.16
C LYS A 146 4.17 -6.99 -13.73
N LEU A 147 3.55 -8.13 -13.96
CA LEU A 147 2.26 -8.42 -13.35
C LEU A 147 2.47 -8.83 -11.89
N PRO A 148 1.58 -8.43 -10.95
CA PRO A 148 1.71 -8.78 -9.53
C PRO A 148 1.98 -10.27 -9.25
N LYS A 149 1.39 -11.17 -10.04
CA LYS A 149 1.56 -12.63 -9.91
C LYS A 149 2.93 -13.15 -10.34
N GLU A 150 3.70 -12.35 -11.07
CA GLU A 150 5.04 -12.68 -11.57
C GLU A 150 6.14 -12.26 -10.61
N ILE A 151 5.79 -11.44 -9.61
CA ILE A 151 6.73 -10.97 -8.61
C ILE A 151 6.97 -12.07 -7.57
N LEU A 152 8.24 -12.39 -7.36
CA LEU A 152 8.69 -13.37 -6.38
C LEU A 152 9.26 -12.70 -5.14
N THR A 153 9.21 -13.37 -4.00
CA THR A 153 9.83 -12.93 -2.74
C THR A 153 11.31 -12.59 -2.94
N LEU A 154 12.04 -13.43 -3.64
CA LEU A 154 13.48 -13.23 -3.91
C LEU A 154 13.78 -11.88 -4.60
N GLU A 155 12.92 -11.41 -5.46
CA GLU A 155 13.10 -10.13 -6.17
C GLU A 155 12.86 -8.93 -5.23
N VAL A 156 11.91 -9.05 -4.33
CA VAL A 156 11.65 -8.04 -3.28
C VAL A 156 12.84 -7.97 -2.32
N ASP A 157 13.39 -9.13 -1.95
CA ASP A 157 14.59 -9.23 -1.10
C ASP A 157 15.82 -8.65 -1.79
N ALA A 158 15.99 -8.86 -3.09
CA ALA A 158 17.07 -8.26 -3.87
C ALA A 158 17.03 -6.72 -3.84
N VAL A 159 15.81 -6.12 -3.91
CA VAL A 159 15.66 -4.67 -3.74
C VAL A 159 16.05 -4.24 -2.33
N SER A 160 15.60 -4.95 -1.30
CA SER A 160 15.96 -4.68 0.10
C SER A 160 17.46 -4.74 0.32
N GLN A 161 18.14 -5.77 -0.21
CA GLN A 161 19.60 -5.95 -0.11
C GLN A 161 20.33 -4.83 -0.85
N ARG A 162 19.89 -4.43 -2.05
CA ARG A 162 20.47 -3.31 -2.82
C ARG A 162 20.35 -2.01 -2.05
N MET A 163 19.21 -1.76 -1.42
CA MET A 163 19.01 -0.57 -0.59
C MET A 163 19.90 -0.60 0.67
N ASN A 164 20.07 -1.75 1.30
CA ASN A 164 21.00 -1.94 2.43
C ASN A 164 22.46 -1.65 2.02
N LYS A 165 22.90 -2.21 0.88
CA LYS A 165 24.26 -1.93 0.33
C LYS A 165 24.46 -0.43 0.02
N ALA A 166 23.38 0.28 -0.35
CA ALA A 166 23.39 1.73 -0.55
C ALA A 166 23.20 2.52 0.76
N ASN A 167 23.41 1.90 1.93
CA ASN A 167 23.30 2.51 3.27
C ASN A 167 21.98 3.24 3.52
N LYS A 168 20.86 2.75 2.97
CA LYS A 168 19.54 3.31 3.28
C LYS A 168 19.05 2.83 4.64
N SER A 169 18.39 3.74 5.38
CA SER A 169 17.86 3.36 6.69
C SER A 169 16.80 2.25 6.59
N PRO A 170 16.70 1.35 7.60
CA PRO A 170 15.65 0.31 7.65
C PRO A 170 14.24 0.88 7.46
N GLN A 171 13.98 2.08 7.96
CA GLN A 171 12.70 2.78 7.76
C GLN A 171 12.45 3.11 6.28
N THR A 172 13.47 3.55 5.54
CA THR A 172 13.34 3.86 4.11
C THR A 172 13.04 2.59 3.30
N ILE A 173 13.73 1.49 3.62
CA ILE A 173 13.51 0.18 3.00
C ILE A 173 12.07 -0.28 3.29
N LYS A 174 11.64 -0.23 4.55
CA LYS A 174 10.27 -0.56 4.96
C LYS A 174 9.22 0.25 4.21
N HIS A 175 9.48 1.53 3.94
CA HIS A 175 8.59 2.39 3.16
C HIS A 175 8.53 1.98 1.69
N ALA A 176 9.65 1.68 1.06
CA ALA A 176 9.71 1.25 -0.34
C ALA A 176 8.99 -0.09 -0.55
N ILE A 177 9.36 -1.11 0.23
CA ILE A 177 8.71 -2.43 0.16
C ILE A 177 7.22 -2.35 0.52
N GLY A 178 6.89 -1.54 1.55
CA GLY A 178 5.51 -1.27 1.93
C GLY A 178 4.71 -0.57 0.84
N LEU A 179 5.34 0.26 -0.01
CA LEU A 179 4.69 0.89 -1.16
C LEU A 179 4.31 -0.16 -2.20
N LEU A 180 5.22 -1.05 -2.60
CA LEU A 180 4.93 -2.14 -3.53
C LEU A 180 3.76 -3.00 -3.03
N ARG A 181 3.80 -3.40 -1.74
CA ARG A 181 2.70 -4.14 -1.11
C ARG A 181 1.37 -3.40 -1.17
N ARG A 182 1.37 -2.07 -0.97
CA ARG A 182 0.13 -1.25 -1.05
C ARG A 182 -0.42 -1.20 -2.47
N ILE A 183 0.42 -1.04 -3.50
CA ILE A 183 0.02 -1.03 -4.91
C ILE A 183 -0.66 -2.36 -5.27
N ILE A 184 -0.02 -3.47 -4.93
CA ILE A 184 -0.54 -4.81 -5.19
C ILE A 184 -1.89 -5.03 -4.48
N ARG A 185 -1.97 -4.70 -3.19
CA ARG A 185 -3.22 -4.81 -2.42
C ARG A 185 -4.35 -3.95 -2.99
N PHE A 186 -4.03 -2.77 -3.50
CA PHE A 186 -5.00 -1.94 -4.19
C PHE A 186 -5.53 -2.64 -5.43
N GLY A 187 -4.66 -3.20 -6.27
CA GLY A 187 -5.03 -3.96 -7.46
C GLY A 187 -5.96 -5.13 -7.14
N VAL A 188 -5.62 -5.93 -6.14
CA VAL A 188 -6.47 -7.05 -5.67
C VAL A 188 -7.82 -6.54 -5.16
N LYS A 189 -7.84 -5.51 -4.30
CA LYS A 189 -9.08 -4.95 -3.74
C LYS A 189 -10.01 -4.38 -4.81
N LYS A 190 -9.47 -3.88 -5.92
CA LYS A 190 -10.23 -3.32 -7.04
C LYS A 190 -10.55 -4.34 -8.14
N GLY A 191 -10.15 -5.62 -7.98
CA GLY A 191 -10.36 -6.66 -8.99
C GLY A 191 -9.50 -6.50 -10.24
N LEU A 192 -8.44 -5.67 -10.19
CA LEU A 192 -7.53 -5.40 -11.31
C LEU A 192 -6.40 -6.43 -11.43
N CYS A 193 -6.25 -7.28 -10.45
CA CYS A 193 -5.38 -8.44 -10.46
C CYS A 193 -5.92 -9.51 -9.50
N PRO A 194 -5.60 -10.79 -9.71
CA PRO A 194 -6.00 -11.87 -8.82
C PRO A 194 -5.30 -11.76 -7.47
N THR A 195 -5.87 -12.40 -6.44
CA THR A 195 -5.21 -12.56 -5.15
C THR A 195 -3.90 -13.33 -5.35
N ILE A 196 -2.84 -12.84 -4.71
CA ILE A 196 -1.52 -13.47 -4.79
C ILE A 196 -1.40 -14.47 -3.65
N ASP A 197 -0.91 -15.64 -3.98
CA ASP A 197 -0.58 -16.66 -3.01
C ASP A 197 0.57 -16.20 -2.10
N SER A 198 0.31 -16.18 -0.79
CA SER A 198 1.29 -15.77 0.21
C SER A 198 2.51 -16.70 0.28
N SER A 199 2.41 -17.92 -0.24
CA SER A 199 3.55 -18.83 -0.36
C SER A 199 4.54 -18.41 -1.46
N LYS A 200 4.08 -17.64 -2.46
CA LYS A 200 4.90 -17.17 -3.59
C LYS A 200 5.45 -15.77 -3.39
N LEU A 201 4.69 -14.90 -2.74
CA LEU A 201 5.08 -13.52 -2.49
C LEU A 201 4.88 -13.16 -1.02
N TYR A 202 5.98 -13.12 -0.32
CA TYR A 202 6.08 -12.63 1.05
C TYR A 202 6.87 -11.32 1.09
N PHE A 203 6.48 -10.40 1.96
CA PHE A 203 7.16 -9.12 2.17
C PHE A 203 7.84 -9.14 3.53
N GLU A 204 9.11 -9.50 3.57
CA GLU A 204 9.89 -9.37 4.79
C GLU A 204 10.15 -7.89 5.07
N MET A 205 9.62 -7.43 6.21
CA MET A 205 9.76 -6.03 6.60
C MET A 205 10.94 -5.88 7.57
N PRO A 206 11.88 -4.97 7.29
CA PRO A 206 12.98 -4.75 8.21
C PRO A 206 12.48 -4.27 9.58
N VAL A 207 13.13 -4.76 10.63
CA VAL A 207 12.94 -4.27 11.98
C VAL A 207 13.46 -2.83 12.05
N VAL A 208 12.64 -1.96 12.58
CA VAL A 208 12.96 -0.53 12.69
C VAL A 208 13.00 -0.17 14.16
N ASP A 209 14.19 0.05 14.65
CA ASP A 209 14.45 0.66 15.95
C ASP A 209 14.93 2.09 15.68
N ASN A 210 14.03 3.04 15.77
CA ASN A 210 14.31 4.47 15.57
C ASN A 210 13.58 5.35 16.60
N GLU A 211 13.23 4.78 17.75
CA GLU A 211 12.62 5.55 18.83
C GLU A 211 13.65 6.52 19.40
N LYS A 212 13.44 7.79 19.10
CA LYS A 212 14.22 8.90 19.69
C LYS A 212 13.29 9.72 20.57
N THR A 213 13.59 9.76 21.83
CA THR A 213 13.01 10.71 22.77
C THR A 213 13.99 11.88 22.92
N GLU A 214 13.63 13.03 22.35
CA GLU A 214 14.44 14.24 22.48
C GLU A 214 13.92 14.99 23.72
N CYS A 215 14.71 15.00 24.77
CA CYS A 215 14.46 15.79 25.98
C CYS A 215 15.41 16.99 25.98
N LEU A 216 15.00 18.07 26.55
CA LEU A 216 15.86 19.20 26.90
C LEU A 216 16.09 19.19 28.41
N THR A 217 17.33 19.35 28.84
CA THR A 217 17.63 19.64 30.24
C THR A 217 17.16 21.05 30.58
N GLN A 218 17.06 21.39 31.87
CA GLN A 218 16.69 22.73 32.30
C GLN A 218 17.64 23.81 31.77
N ASP A 219 18.93 23.50 31.75
CA ASP A 219 19.96 24.40 31.20
C ASP A 219 19.83 24.58 29.68
N GLN A 220 19.60 23.50 28.96
CA GLN A 220 19.34 23.56 27.52
C GLN A 220 18.06 24.32 27.18
N LEU A 221 17.00 24.16 27.98
CA LEU A 221 15.77 24.93 27.83
C LEU A 221 16.01 26.42 28.03
N LYS A 222 16.75 26.80 29.10
CA LYS A 222 17.12 28.18 29.36
C LYS A 222 17.88 28.79 28.19
N LYS A 223 18.94 28.14 27.73
CA LYS A 223 19.74 28.59 26.56
C LYS A 223 18.88 28.69 25.28
N TYR A 224 17.93 27.77 25.11
CA TYR A 224 17.02 27.81 23.97
C TYR A 224 16.09 29.01 24.01
N LEU A 225 15.54 29.35 25.19
CA LEU A 225 14.69 30.50 25.37
C LEU A 225 15.49 31.83 25.20
N GLU A 226 16.71 31.91 25.71
CA GLU A 226 17.62 33.05 25.48
C GLU A 226 17.96 33.23 23.98
N ALA A 227 18.16 32.13 23.25
CA ALA A 227 18.38 32.18 21.81
C ALA A 227 17.12 32.66 21.03
N LEU A 228 15.92 32.32 21.52
CA LEU A 228 14.66 32.83 20.97
C LEU A 228 14.46 34.35 21.29
N ASP A 229 14.91 34.81 22.42
CA ASP A 229 14.85 36.25 22.77
C ASP A 229 15.74 37.08 21.84
N LYS A 230 16.88 36.55 21.42
CA LYS A 230 17.85 37.19 20.52
C LYS A 230 17.52 37.01 19.03
N GLU A 231 16.52 36.25 18.70
CA GLU A 231 16.17 35.97 17.29
C GLU A 231 15.54 37.20 16.60
N ALA A 232 16.11 37.61 15.49
CA ALA A 232 15.64 38.80 14.76
C ALA A 232 14.23 38.61 14.13
N ASP A 233 13.91 37.38 13.64
CA ASP A 233 12.58 37.05 13.13
C ASP A 233 11.65 36.72 14.34
N GLN A 234 11.01 37.74 14.89
CA GLN A 234 10.12 37.61 16.06
C GLN A 234 8.90 36.71 15.77
N ASN A 235 8.43 36.67 14.52
CA ASN A 235 7.35 35.73 14.14
C ASN A 235 7.82 34.28 14.17
N ALA A 236 9.06 34.03 13.74
CA ALA A 236 9.65 32.70 13.85
C ALA A 236 9.95 32.32 15.30
N ALA A 237 10.41 33.27 16.13
CA ALA A 237 10.60 33.06 17.55
C ALA A 237 9.28 32.72 18.26
N ALA A 238 8.19 33.42 17.97
CA ALA A 238 6.86 33.14 18.46
C ALA A 238 6.34 31.76 18.03
N PHE A 239 6.56 31.38 16.74
CA PHE A 239 6.25 30.07 16.23
C PHE A 239 6.95 28.95 17.02
N LEU A 240 8.26 29.10 17.28
CA LEU A 240 9.05 28.11 18.01
C LEU A 240 8.65 28.05 19.49
N ARG A 241 8.33 29.21 20.11
CA ARG A 241 7.78 29.24 21.47
C ARG A 241 6.44 28.51 21.57
N LEU A 242 5.52 28.72 20.61
CA LEU A 242 4.25 28.02 20.59
C LEU A 242 4.46 26.54 20.36
N ALA A 243 5.38 26.13 19.47
CA ALA A 243 5.71 24.72 19.24
C ALA A 243 6.19 24.03 20.54
N LEU A 244 7.02 24.73 21.34
CA LEU A 244 7.51 24.25 22.63
C LEU A 244 6.41 24.22 23.69
N ALA A 245 5.59 25.29 23.78
CA ALA A 245 4.57 25.45 24.83
C ALA A 245 3.31 24.61 24.63
N THR A 246 3.05 24.14 23.38
CA THR A 246 1.82 23.39 23.04
C THR A 246 2.08 21.98 22.57
N GLY A 247 3.29 21.69 22.18
CA GLY A 247 3.62 20.40 21.51
C GLY A 247 2.88 20.18 20.19
N MET A 248 2.28 21.21 19.57
CA MET A 248 1.54 21.08 18.31
C MET A 248 2.43 20.52 17.18
N ARG A 249 1.83 19.72 16.29
CA ARG A 249 2.54 19.31 15.08
C ARG A 249 2.86 20.52 14.20
N LYS A 250 4.05 20.54 13.60
CA LYS A 250 4.48 21.60 12.67
C LYS A 250 3.40 22.00 11.66
N GLY A 251 2.76 21.01 11.03
CA GLY A 251 1.73 21.26 10.01
C GLY A 251 0.49 21.95 10.56
N ALA A 252 0.03 21.55 11.73
CA ALA A 252 -1.11 22.17 12.41
C ALA A 252 -0.80 23.61 12.83
N LEU A 253 0.40 23.86 13.38
CA LEU A 253 0.82 25.19 13.78
C LEU A 253 1.00 26.13 12.58
N MET A 254 1.50 25.62 11.44
CA MET A 254 1.59 26.39 10.19
C MET A 254 0.23 26.69 9.54
N ALA A 255 -0.78 25.85 9.78
CA ALA A 255 -2.11 26.04 9.26
C ALA A 255 -3.04 26.81 10.21
N LEU A 256 -2.53 27.20 11.41
CA LEU A 256 -3.30 27.84 12.44
C LEU A 256 -3.80 29.22 11.97
N ARG A 257 -5.10 29.45 12.14
CA ARG A 257 -5.75 30.74 11.86
C ARG A 257 -6.15 31.43 13.15
N TRP A 258 -6.36 32.75 13.11
CA TRP A 258 -6.84 33.51 14.22
C TRP A 258 -8.21 33.05 14.72
N ASP A 259 -9.10 32.66 13.83
CA ASP A 259 -10.44 32.14 14.15
C ASP A 259 -10.41 30.76 14.83
N ASP A 260 -9.26 30.08 14.82
CA ASP A 260 -9.08 28.83 15.55
C ASP A 260 -8.81 29.02 17.04
N ILE A 261 -8.57 30.27 17.50
CA ILE A 261 -8.17 30.59 18.85
C ILE A 261 -9.34 31.24 19.59
N ASP A 262 -9.90 30.49 20.50
CA ASP A 262 -10.97 30.95 21.39
C ASP A 262 -10.33 31.46 22.70
N PHE A 263 -10.10 32.77 22.76
CA PHE A 263 -9.49 33.43 23.94
C PHE A 263 -10.41 33.43 25.15
N GLU A 264 -11.73 33.42 24.95
CA GLU A 264 -12.73 33.46 26.03
C GLU A 264 -12.85 32.09 26.70
N ARG A 265 -13.02 31.04 25.90
CA ARG A 265 -13.15 29.65 26.38
C ARG A 265 -11.81 28.98 26.67
N GLY A 266 -10.71 29.62 26.26
CA GLY A 266 -9.37 29.13 26.51
C GLY A 266 -8.97 27.89 25.74
N PHE A 267 -9.32 27.79 24.43
CA PHE A 267 -8.99 26.65 23.58
C PHE A 267 -8.43 27.06 22.21
N ILE A 268 -7.57 26.22 21.67
CA ILE A 268 -7.12 26.25 20.27
C ILE A 268 -7.77 25.08 19.56
N THR A 269 -8.46 25.34 18.47
CA THR A 269 -9.10 24.33 17.62
C THR A 269 -8.15 23.91 16.48
N LEU A 270 -7.83 22.64 16.42
CA LEU A 270 -7.05 22.04 15.33
C LEU A 270 -8.03 21.45 14.32
N ARG A 271 -8.20 22.12 13.19
CA ARG A 271 -9.17 21.71 12.18
C ARG A 271 -8.78 20.41 11.51
N GLY A 272 -9.80 19.61 11.14
CA GLY A 272 -9.63 18.30 10.53
C GLY A 272 -8.91 18.33 9.18
N ASP A 273 -9.08 19.38 8.38
CA ASP A 273 -8.39 19.59 7.10
C ASP A 273 -6.88 19.82 7.28
N ALA A 274 -6.50 20.45 8.36
CA ALA A 274 -5.11 20.64 8.78
C ALA A 274 -4.55 19.45 9.59
N ALA A 275 -5.42 18.59 10.12
CA ALA A 275 -5.06 17.43 10.91
C ALA A 275 -4.91 16.18 10.04
N LYS A 276 -3.83 15.42 10.26
CA LYS A 276 -3.49 14.19 9.51
C LYS A 276 -4.61 13.13 9.42
N LYS A 277 -5.67 13.28 10.24
CA LYS A 277 -6.79 12.32 10.35
C LYS A 277 -8.15 12.85 9.92
N GLY A 278 -8.26 14.11 9.48
CA GLY A 278 -9.55 14.71 9.17
C GLY A 278 -10.48 14.91 10.38
N LYS A 279 -9.97 14.79 11.62
CA LYS A 279 -10.74 15.05 12.85
C LYS A 279 -10.34 16.36 13.48
N THR A 280 -11.32 17.19 13.82
CA THR A 280 -11.11 18.40 14.61
C THR A 280 -10.79 18.01 16.05
N GLU A 281 -9.71 18.57 16.60
CA GLU A 281 -9.24 18.36 17.96
C GLU A 281 -9.10 19.71 18.65
N ARG A 282 -9.16 19.75 19.98
CA ARG A 282 -8.97 20.97 20.78
C ARG A 282 -7.83 20.77 21.78
N ILE A 283 -7.02 21.79 21.94
CA ILE A 283 -5.97 21.84 22.97
C ILE A 283 -6.19 23.07 23.83
N PRO A 284 -5.84 23.04 25.13
CA PRO A 284 -6.02 24.18 26.02
C PRO A 284 -5.08 25.32 25.65
N LEU A 285 -5.62 26.54 25.76
CA LEU A 285 -4.87 27.79 25.64
C LEU A 285 -4.41 28.21 27.05
N THR A 286 -3.13 27.98 27.36
CA THR A 286 -2.55 28.33 28.65
C THR A 286 -2.24 29.82 28.75
N PRO A 287 -2.09 30.41 29.97
CA PRO A 287 -1.66 31.80 30.13
C PRO A 287 -0.37 32.11 29.36
N ALA A 288 0.62 31.22 29.41
CA ALA A 288 1.87 31.38 28.66
C ALA A 288 1.65 31.45 27.13
N THR A 289 0.74 30.65 26.60
CA THR A 289 0.42 30.67 25.13
C THR A 289 -0.38 31.92 24.77
N LYS A 290 -1.27 32.43 25.65
CA LYS A 290 -1.96 33.72 25.44
C LYS A 290 -0.96 34.87 25.26
N ILE A 291 0.01 35.00 26.15
CA ILE A 291 1.07 36.03 26.06
C ILE A 291 1.84 35.95 24.74
N ILE A 292 2.11 34.72 24.24
CA ILE A 292 2.78 34.55 22.93
C ILE A 292 1.91 35.09 21.81
N PHE A 293 0.60 34.77 21.79
CA PHE A 293 -0.32 35.26 20.77
C PHE A 293 -0.50 36.77 20.79
N GLU A 294 -0.55 37.38 21.95
CA GLU A 294 -0.67 38.83 22.14
C GLU A 294 0.53 39.60 21.54
N ARG A 295 1.71 38.97 21.53
CA ARG A 295 2.93 39.57 20.95
C ARG A 295 3.05 39.42 19.45
N ILE A 296 2.19 38.58 18.81
CA ILE A 296 2.21 38.39 17.37
C ILE A 296 1.42 39.51 16.69
N GLN A 297 2.08 40.27 15.84
CA GLN A 297 1.44 41.32 15.06
C GLN A 297 0.45 40.69 14.07
N ARG A 298 -0.84 41.00 14.24
CA ARG A 298 -1.88 40.58 13.28
C ARG A 298 -1.73 41.35 11.98
N THR A 299 -1.86 40.62 10.87
CA THR A 299 -1.89 41.18 9.52
C THR A 299 -3.28 40.94 8.93
N VAL A 300 -3.50 41.36 7.69
CA VAL A 300 -4.76 41.04 6.94
C VAL A 300 -4.94 39.56 6.63
N SER A 301 -3.91 38.75 6.82
CA SER A 301 -3.97 37.31 6.63
C SER A 301 -4.79 36.63 7.71
N PRO A 302 -5.62 35.62 7.36
CA PRO A 302 -6.31 34.81 8.37
C PRO A 302 -5.37 33.91 9.17
N TYR A 303 -4.14 33.67 8.67
CA TYR A 303 -3.17 32.82 9.34
C TYR A 303 -2.42 33.55 10.45
N VAL A 304 -2.16 32.84 11.56
CA VAL A 304 -1.32 33.36 12.66
C VAL A 304 0.13 33.55 12.18
N PHE A 305 0.60 32.64 11.30
CA PHE A 305 1.94 32.71 10.72
C PHE A 305 1.84 32.71 9.20
N PRO A 306 1.58 33.86 8.59
CA PRO A 306 1.41 33.96 7.15
C PRO A 306 2.73 33.76 6.38
N GLY A 307 2.63 33.27 5.16
CA GLY A 307 3.68 33.31 4.16
C GLY A 307 3.90 34.74 3.63
N ARG A 308 4.88 34.91 2.74
CA ARG A 308 5.16 36.23 2.10
C ARG A 308 3.99 36.69 1.21
N ASP A 309 3.24 35.77 0.69
CA ASP A 309 2.05 35.96 -0.14
C ASP A 309 0.75 36.14 0.66
N GLY A 310 0.85 36.21 2.00
CA GLY A 310 -0.32 36.21 2.90
C GLY A 310 -1.00 34.86 3.07
N GLY A 311 -0.64 33.85 2.29
CA GLY A 311 -1.16 32.49 2.41
C GLY A 311 -0.50 31.70 3.56
N GLN A 312 -0.79 30.40 3.60
CA GLN A 312 -0.20 29.51 4.59
C GLN A 312 1.33 29.43 4.43
N ARG A 313 2.06 29.73 5.47
CA ARG A 313 3.54 29.61 5.46
C ARG A 313 3.97 28.13 5.37
N LYS A 314 4.98 27.87 4.55
CA LYS A 314 5.45 26.49 4.30
C LYS A 314 6.69 26.10 5.11
N PHE A 315 7.54 27.06 5.52
CA PHE A 315 8.85 26.77 6.12
C PHE A 315 9.27 27.75 7.21
N PHE A 316 9.75 27.22 8.33
CA PHE A 316 10.55 27.89 9.36
C PHE A 316 11.90 27.18 9.60
N SER A 317 12.30 26.28 8.71
CA SER A 317 13.40 25.35 9.00
C SER A 317 14.76 26.04 9.15
N ARG A 318 14.99 27.16 8.46
CA ARG A 318 16.26 27.90 8.58
C ARG A 318 16.40 28.54 9.98
N THR A 319 15.40 29.31 10.39
CA THR A 319 15.39 29.94 11.71
C THR A 319 15.40 28.90 12.83
N ALA A 320 14.64 27.83 12.71
CA ALA A 320 14.64 26.76 13.71
C ALA A 320 16.02 26.07 13.87
N ARG A 321 16.80 25.93 12.80
CA ARG A 321 18.18 25.43 12.87
C ARG A 321 19.09 26.47 13.52
N ARG A 322 19.02 27.72 13.10
CA ARG A 322 19.82 28.83 13.68
C ARG A 322 19.62 28.94 15.19
N VAL A 323 18.38 28.90 15.66
CA VAL A 323 18.07 28.94 17.11
C VAL A 323 18.59 27.69 17.83
N ARG A 324 18.44 26.49 17.23
CA ARG A 324 19.03 25.27 17.79
C ARG A 324 20.53 25.39 17.97
N ASP A 325 21.24 25.87 16.93
CA ASP A 325 22.69 26.01 16.95
C ASP A 325 23.15 27.10 17.92
N ALA A 326 22.44 28.25 17.99
CA ALA A 326 22.69 29.31 18.95
C ALA A 326 22.45 28.87 20.40
N ALA A 327 21.52 27.97 20.64
CA ALA A 327 21.27 27.37 21.94
C ALA A 327 22.28 26.28 22.33
N GLY A 328 23.23 25.96 21.48
CA GLY A 328 24.21 24.87 21.71
C GLY A 328 23.60 23.48 21.76
N LEU A 329 22.42 23.27 21.11
CA LEU A 329 21.79 21.96 21.06
C LEU A 329 22.50 21.08 20.03
N PRO A 330 22.51 19.73 20.24
CA PRO A 330 23.19 18.82 19.36
C PRO A 330 22.69 18.90 17.90
N PRO A 331 23.54 18.71 16.87
CA PRO A 331 23.14 18.78 15.46
C PRO A 331 22.04 17.77 15.09
N ASN A 332 21.94 16.65 15.80
CA ASN A 332 20.91 15.62 15.62
C ASN A 332 19.57 15.96 16.30
N PHE A 333 19.51 17.01 17.15
CA PHE A 333 18.25 17.52 17.68
C PHE A 333 17.39 18.05 16.54
N ARG A 334 16.19 17.52 16.39
CA ARG A 334 15.25 17.88 15.31
C ARG A 334 14.57 19.22 15.63
N PRO A 335 14.91 20.32 14.93
CA PRO A 335 14.59 21.69 15.38
C PRO A 335 13.13 22.00 15.61
N LEU A 336 12.19 21.26 15.03
CA LEU A 336 10.75 21.46 15.19
C LEU A 336 10.09 20.27 15.88
N HIS A 337 10.45 19.05 15.45
CA HIS A 337 9.83 17.86 16.03
C HIS A 337 10.38 17.55 17.43
N GLY A 338 11.64 17.89 17.67
CA GLY A 338 12.26 17.81 19.00
C GLY A 338 11.58 18.69 20.06
N LEU A 339 11.05 19.86 19.68
CA LEU A 339 10.30 20.70 20.61
C LEU A 339 9.02 20.03 21.10
N ARG A 340 8.33 19.32 20.22
CA ARG A 340 7.16 18.52 20.61
C ARG A 340 7.55 17.36 21.52
N HIS A 341 8.69 16.70 21.25
CA HIS A 341 9.22 15.68 22.16
C HIS A 341 9.59 16.27 23.52
N ALA A 342 10.27 17.44 23.53
CA ALA A 342 10.59 18.14 24.77
C ALA A 342 9.32 18.46 25.58
N TYR A 343 8.29 19.04 24.97
CA TYR A 343 6.99 19.26 25.60
C TYR A 343 6.41 17.99 26.21
N ALA A 344 6.37 16.90 25.41
CA ALA A 344 5.83 15.63 25.88
C ALA A 344 6.66 15.05 27.04
N SER A 345 7.98 15.15 26.96
CA SER A 345 8.90 14.68 28.02
C SER A 345 8.75 15.46 29.30
N PHE A 346 8.63 16.82 29.24
CA PHE A 346 8.38 17.66 30.41
C PHE A 346 7.09 17.27 31.13
N LEU A 347 6.01 17.05 30.37
CA LEU A 347 4.74 16.66 30.99
C LEU A 347 4.80 15.23 31.56
N ALA A 348 5.39 14.27 30.84
CA ALA A 348 5.53 12.90 31.34
C ALA A 348 6.40 12.83 32.60
N SER A 349 7.56 13.53 32.61
CA SER A 349 8.48 13.53 33.75
C SER A 349 8.00 14.34 34.93
N SER A 350 6.94 15.18 34.80
CA SER A 350 6.37 15.95 35.90
C SER A 350 5.66 15.11 36.96
N GLY A 351 5.22 13.90 36.60
CA GLY A 351 4.36 13.03 37.42
C GLY A 351 2.93 13.56 37.61
N LYS A 352 2.59 14.70 37.02
CA LYS A 352 1.27 15.38 37.19
C LYS A 352 0.29 15.08 36.07
N VAL A 353 0.73 14.40 35.00
CA VAL A 353 -0.06 14.14 33.81
C VAL A 353 0.04 12.65 33.46
N ASP A 354 -1.09 11.94 33.43
CA ASP A 354 -1.16 10.55 32.98
C ASP A 354 -0.98 10.45 31.49
N LEU A 355 -0.64 9.22 31.00
CA LEU A 355 -0.38 8.98 29.58
C LEU A 355 -1.60 9.19 28.68
N TYR A 356 -2.82 9.01 29.19
CA TYR A 356 -4.04 9.24 28.41
C TYR A 356 -4.27 10.74 28.19
N THR A 357 -4.12 11.54 29.25
CA THR A 357 -4.17 13.02 29.16
C THR A 357 -3.06 13.55 28.25
N LEU A 358 -1.83 13.02 28.37
CA LEU A 358 -0.72 13.36 27.47
C LEU A 358 -1.03 13.00 26.00
N GLN A 359 -1.65 11.86 25.77
CA GLN A 359 -2.11 11.46 24.43
C GLN A 359 -3.09 12.48 23.84
N LYS A 360 -4.02 12.97 24.63
CA LYS A 360 -5.01 13.98 24.21
C LYS A 360 -4.34 15.33 23.91
N LEU A 361 -3.49 15.82 24.82
CA LEU A 361 -2.74 17.07 24.60
C LEU A 361 -1.89 17.02 23.34
N LEU A 362 -1.25 15.89 23.07
CA LEU A 362 -0.45 15.68 21.88
C LEU A 362 -1.29 15.34 20.64
N THR A 363 -2.61 15.19 20.77
CA THR A 363 -3.46 14.75 19.65
C THR A 363 -2.90 13.51 18.94
N HIS A 364 -2.47 12.53 19.73
CA HIS A 364 -1.96 11.25 19.21
C HIS A 364 -3.10 10.33 18.82
N SER A 365 -2.95 9.72 17.65
CA SER A 365 -3.97 8.87 17.07
C SER A 365 -4.07 7.47 17.67
N SER A 366 -3.03 7.03 18.34
CA SER A 366 -3.01 5.75 19.05
C SER A 366 -2.19 5.85 20.32
N PRO A 367 -2.51 5.04 21.33
CA PRO A 367 -1.74 4.98 22.57
C PRO A 367 -0.26 4.68 22.36
N GLN A 368 0.08 3.81 21.39
CA GLN A 368 1.46 3.42 21.06
C GLN A 368 2.37 4.62 20.77
N MET A 369 1.80 5.71 20.23
CA MET A 369 2.59 6.93 19.97
C MET A 369 3.00 7.64 21.25
N THR A 370 2.27 7.46 22.34
CA THR A 370 2.53 8.08 23.66
C THR A 370 3.32 7.15 24.56
N GLN A 371 3.23 5.83 24.38
CA GLN A 371 3.96 4.83 25.18
C GLN A 371 5.48 5.05 25.20
N ARG A 372 6.06 5.69 24.17
CA ARG A 372 7.48 6.07 24.17
C ARG A 372 7.89 7.00 25.32
N TYR A 373 6.94 7.64 25.99
CA TYR A 373 7.18 8.50 27.17
C TYR A 373 6.85 7.80 28.48
N ALA A 374 6.40 6.54 28.45
CA ALA A 374 5.97 5.81 29.64
C ALA A 374 7.10 5.70 30.68
N HIS A 375 8.33 5.38 30.21
CA HIS A 375 9.50 5.28 31.09
C HIS A 375 9.77 6.58 31.91
N LEU A 376 9.46 7.74 31.33
CA LEU A 376 9.61 9.03 32.06
C LEU A 376 8.53 9.23 33.14
N ALA A 377 7.33 8.68 32.92
CA ALA A 377 6.27 8.69 33.94
C ALA A 377 6.58 7.68 35.06
N ASP A 378 7.17 6.53 34.75
CA ASP A 378 7.59 5.54 35.74
C ASP A 378 8.69 6.06 36.64
N GLU A 379 9.70 6.78 36.13
CA GLU A 379 10.72 7.47 36.90
C GLU A 379 10.13 8.55 37.81
N ALA A 380 9.08 9.25 37.38
CA ALA A 380 8.39 10.22 38.20
C ALA A 380 7.60 9.56 39.34
N MET A 381 6.97 8.40 39.10
CA MET A 381 6.31 7.59 40.12
C MET A 381 7.32 7.08 41.16
N GLN A 382 8.48 6.58 40.74
CA GLN A 382 9.52 6.11 41.64
C GLN A 382 10.04 7.25 42.55
N ARG A 383 10.28 8.45 41.99
CA ARG A 383 10.65 9.62 42.77
C ARG A 383 9.56 10.04 43.75
N ALA A 384 8.29 9.95 43.36
CA ALA A 384 7.18 10.26 44.25
C ALA A 384 7.05 9.23 45.39
N ALA A 385 7.24 7.95 45.09
CA ALA A 385 7.24 6.91 46.12
C ALA A 385 8.37 7.09 47.15
N SER A 386 9.57 7.49 46.75
CA SER A 386 10.71 7.72 47.63
C SER A 386 10.57 8.97 48.55
N ILE A 387 9.53 9.79 48.36
CA ILE A 387 9.21 10.90 49.27
C ILE A 387 8.45 10.39 50.51
N ALA A 388 7.87 9.20 50.42
CA ALA A 388 7.11 8.61 51.54
C ALA A 388 8.00 7.78 52.49
N ASP A 389 9.25 7.51 52.11
CA ASP A 389 10.26 6.85 52.92
C ASP A 389 11.05 7.88 53.79
#